data_e620b3cd7c3b99000ba17c6892db0873
#
_entry.id   e620b3cd7c3b99000ba17c6892db0873
#
_cell.length_a   1.000
_cell.length_b   1.000
_cell.length_c   1.000
_cell.angle_alpha   90.00
_cell.angle_beta   90.00
_cell.angle_gamma   90.00
#
_symmetry.space_group_name_H-M   'P 1'
#
loop_
_entity.id
_entity.type
_entity.pdbx_description
1 polymer ?
#
loop_
_entity_poly.entity_id
_entity_poly.type
_entity_poly.pdbx_seq_one_letter_code
_entity_poly.pdbx_strand_id
1 'polypeptide(L)'
;MKPRKITIKTKNKGIKNIAIDAKHQIEIDKKVKESYPLKNDTFMLFAQHKNFCQEFLRVILQDKKLVVLENDIQKNLPTAFSKDVILDMFCRLGDGSIVNVEIQLTDEEGHERRIFMYASKIKSYLTEVGTQYKDLKDIITIYLTKNDIFKKGSTVYEVKMNVVSDQGEDISPWDAGLKVYYVNTVGLTNKNINEYLQLLLDKTTFNKKYKVTSKTKKEYYEKGGQKMSKELRQMMDEEREAGRKEGRKEGIKEGMMESFILMVKKGLVELADAAKELGMTKKEFSKLAGLY
;
A
#
# COMPACT_ATOMS: atom_id res chain seq x y z
N MET A 1 37.89 15.37 -4.39
CA MET A 1 37.56 14.16 -5.16
C MET A 1 36.53 14.53 -6.22
N LYS A 2 36.86 14.34 -7.50
CA LYS A 2 35.93 14.62 -8.62
C LYS A 2 34.86 13.54 -8.69
N PRO A 3 33.58 13.86 -8.90
CA PRO A 3 32.51 12.86 -8.99
C PRO A 3 32.68 11.97 -10.21
N ARG A 4 32.54 10.65 -10.02
CA ARG A 4 32.54 9.68 -11.12
C ARG A 4 31.25 9.82 -11.93
N LYS A 5 31.36 10.07 -13.23
CA LYS A 5 30.25 10.07 -14.19
C LYS A 5 29.88 8.62 -14.53
N ILE A 6 28.65 8.25 -14.27
CA ILE A 6 28.11 6.96 -14.72
C ILE A 6 27.18 7.22 -15.90
N THR A 7 27.49 6.60 -17.04
CA THR A 7 26.70 6.70 -18.27
C THR A 7 25.74 5.51 -18.37
N ILE A 8 24.44 5.78 -18.41
CA ILE A 8 23.40 4.76 -18.61
C ILE A 8 22.86 4.89 -20.03
N LYS A 9 23.00 3.82 -20.84
CA LYS A 9 22.36 3.73 -22.16
C LYS A 9 20.91 3.28 -22.00
N THR A 10 19.98 4.16 -22.29
CA THR A 10 18.56 3.79 -22.48
C THR A 10 18.31 3.53 -23.96
N LYS A 11 17.66 2.43 -24.31
CA LYS A 11 17.16 2.18 -25.66
C LYS A 11 16.11 3.24 -25.99
N ASN A 12 16.40 4.06 -26.99
CA ASN A 12 15.62 5.15 -27.57
C ASN A 12 15.51 6.45 -26.74
N LYS A 13 16.21 7.47 -27.25
CA LYS A 13 16.28 8.89 -26.95
C LYS A 13 17.35 9.31 -25.94
N GLY A 14 18.47 9.73 -26.51
CA GLY A 14 19.41 10.69 -25.92
C GLY A 14 20.11 10.22 -24.65
N ILE A 15 21.42 10.27 -24.67
CA ILE A 15 22.25 10.06 -23.48
C ILE A 15 22.00 11.24 -22.54
N LYS A 16 21.18 11.06 -21.47
CA LYS A 16 21.14 11.98 -20.35
C LYS A 16 22.24 11.57 -19.36
N ASN A 17 23.28 12.39 -19.26
CA ASN A 17 24.24 12.30 -18.17
C ASN A 17 23.53 12.75 -16.87
N ILE A 18 23.10 11.80 -16.05
CA ILE A 18 22.60 12.07 -14.71
C ILE A 18 23.83 12.13 -13.82
N ALA A 19 24.27 13.32 -13.48
CA ALA A 19 25.19 13.52 -12.36
C ALA A 19 24.41 13.20 -11.09
N ILE A 20 24.72 12.07 -10.47
CA ILE A 20 24.14 11.69 -9.19
C ILE A 20 24.82 12.56 -8.15
N ASP A 21 24.06 13.40 -7.47
CA ASP A 21 24.55 14.21 -6.36
C ASP A 21 25.06 13.26 -5.25
N ALA A 22 26.29 13.45 -4.82
CA ALA A 22 26.89 12.65 -3.74
C ALA A 22 26.06 12.71 -2.45
N LYS A 23 25.35 13.82 -2.18
CA LYS A 23 24.43 13.95 -1.06
C LYS A 23 23.26 12.97 -1.17
N HIS A 24 22.67 12.82 -2.34
CA HIS A 24 21.57 11.88 -2.59
C HIS A 24 21.99 10.43 -2.39
N GLN A 25 23.22 10.06 -2.81
CA GLN A 25 23.76 8.72 -2.56
C GLN A 25 23.94 8.46 -1.05
N ILE A 26 24.47 9.42 -0.30
CA ILE A 26 24.62 9.31 1.15
C ILE A 26 23.26 9.14 1.85
N GLU A 27 22.24 9.86 1.38
CA GLU A 27 20.90 9.76 1.94
C GLU A 27 20.27 8.38 1.69
N ILE A 28 20.45 7.82 0.50
CA ILE A 28 19.98 6.46 0.16
C ILE A 28 20.71 5.43 1.02
N ASP A 29 22.04 5.52 1.10
CA ASP A 29 22.84 4.58 1.89
C ASP A 29 22.46 4.65 3.39
N LYS A 30 22.10 5.83 3.89
CA LYS A 30 21.58 6.01 5.24
C LYS A 30 20.21 5.35 5.40
N LYS A 31 19.27 5.59 4.47
CA LYS A 31 17.94 4.97 4.49
C LYS A 31 18.03 3.44 4.46
N VAL A 32 18.88 2.87 3.61
CA VAL A 32 19.11 1.42 3.56
C VAL A 32 19.68 0.90 4.88
N LYS A 33 20.63 1.60 5.49
CA LYS A 33 21.20 1.21 6.78
C LYS A 33 20.21 1.29 7.94
N GLU A 34 19.26 2.22 7.91
CA GLU A 34 18.24 2.43 8.94
C GLU A 34 16.95 1.61 8.67
N SER A 35 16.86 0.99 7.51
CA SER A 35 15.68 0.23 7.10
C SER A 35 15.70 -1.20 7.63
N TYR A 36 14.52 -1.75 7.86
CA TYR A 36 14.30 -3.17 8.17
C TYR A 36 13.27 -3.75 7.18
N PRO A 37 13.24 -5.09 6.96
CA PRO A 37 12.45 -5.69 5.89
C PRO A 37 10.95 -5.37 5.90
N LEU A 38 10.36 -5.17 7.09
CA LEU A 38 8.92 -4.84 7.22
C LEU A 38 8.62 -3.35 7.04
N LYS A 39 9.63 -2.48 6.93
CA LYS A 39 9.38 -1.09 6.58
C LYS A 39 8.85 -1.03 5.15
N ASN A 40 7.81 -0.21 4.93
CA ASN A 40 7.02 -0.20 3.69
C ASN A 40 7.89 -0.26 2.42
N ASP A 41 8.79 0.71 2.22
CA ASP A 41 9.68 0.77 1.04
C ASP A 41 10.53 -0.50 0.86
N THR A 42 11.06 -1.05 1.97
CA THR A 42 11.92 -2.24 1.93
C THR A 42 11.09 -3.50 1.70
N PHE A 43 9.92 -3.59 2.30
CA PHE A 43 9.01 -4.71 2.07
C PHE A 43 8.60 -4.80 0.61
N MET A 44 8.29 -3.68 -0.02
CA MET A 44 7.94 -3.63 -1.44
C MET A 44 9.06 -4.13 -2.34
N LEU A 45 10.33 -3.78 -2.04
CA LEU A 45 11.48 -4.33 -2.75
C LEU A 45 11.59 -5.84 -2.61
N PHE A 46 11.29 -6.38 -1.42
CA PHE A 46 11.28 -7.84 -1.22
C PHE A 46 10.10 -8.48 -1.94
N ALA A 47 8.93 -7.83 -1.93
CA ALA A 47 7.71 -8.30 -2.58
C ALA A 47 7.77 -8.27 -4.12
N GLN A 48 8.77 -7.65 -4.73
CA GLN A 48 9.07 -7.84 -6.16
C GLN A 48 9.42 -9.30 -6.49
N HIS A 49 9.94 -10.03 -5.51
CA HIS A 49 10.35 -11.42 -5.68
C HIS A 49 9.21 -12.39 -5.36
N LYS A 50 8.66 -13.04 -6.37
CA LYS A 50 7.57 -14.01 -6.22
C LYS A 50 7.83 -15.07 -5.13
N ASN A 51 9.05 -15.54 -5.02
CA ASN A 51 9.41 -16.54 -4.01
C ASN A 51 9.33 -15.98 -2.58
N PHE A 52 9.65 -14.69 -2.39
CA PHE A 52 9.45 -14.03 -1.11
C PHE A 52 7.95 -13.90 -0.79
N CYS A 53 7.14 -13.45 -1.73
CA CYS A 53 5.69 -13.38 -1.56
C CYS A 53 5.11 -14.74 -1.18
N GLN A 54 5.55 -15.81 -1.85
CA GLN A 54 5.07 -17.17 -1.56
C GLN A 54 5.49 -17.63 -0.16
N GLU A 55 6.75 -17.41 0.26
CA GLU A 55 7.18 -17.77 1.62
C GLU A 55 6.42 -16.95 2.66
N PHE A 56 6.27 -15.65 2.46
CA PHE A 56 5.51 -14.75 3.32
C PHE A 56 4.06 -15.24 3.49
N LEU A 57 3.36 -15.45 2.39
CA LEU A 57 1.95 -15.86 2.42
C LEU A 57 1.75 -17.25 3.02
N ARG A 58 2.67 -18.21 2.76
CA ARG A 58 2.64 -19.55 3.38
C ARG A 58 2.74 -19.47 4.90
N VAL A 59 3.56 -18.57 5.41
CA VAL A 59 3.73 -18.41 6.86
C VAL A 59 2.51 -17.70 7.46
N ILE A 60 2.07 -16.60 6.88
CA ILE A 60 0.98 -15.79 7.44
C ILE A 60 -0.35 -16.54 7.38
N LEU A 61 -0.66 -17.16 6.24
CA LEU A 61 -1.91 -17.93 6.05
C LEU A 61 -1.79 -19.39 6.55
N GLN A 62 -0.61 -19.78 7.03
CA GLN A 62 -0.34 -21.13 7.53
C GLN A 62 -0.64 -22.25 6.51
N ASP A 63 -0.55 -21.94 5.23
CA ASP A 63 -0.75 -22.90 4.14
C ASP A 63 0.56 -23.20 3.40
N LYS A 64 1.15 -24.35 3.70
CA LYS A 64 2.39 -24.82 3.07
C LYS A 64 2.24 -25.15 1.58
N LYS A 65 1.01 -25.42 1.10
CA LYS A 65 0.71 -25.77 -0.29
C LYS A 65 0.41 -24.55 -1.16
N LEU A 66 0.22 -23.39 -0.55
CA LEU A 66 -0.07 -22.15 -1.27
C LEU A 66 0.97 -21.91 -2.37
N VAL A 67 0.49 -21.58 -3.56
CA VAL A 67 1.32 -21.23 -4.71
C VAL A 67 0.97 -19.83 -5.18
N VAL A 68 1.96 -18.97 -5.29
CA VAL A 68 1.83 -17.64 -5.92
C VAL A 68 2.12 -17.80 -7.41
N LEU A 69 1.15 -17.50 -8.26
CA LEU A 69 1.31 -17.50 -9.72
C LEU A 69 1.90 -16.18 -10.20
N GLU A 70 1.32 -15.08 -9.73
CA GLU A 70 1.69 -13.72 -10.09
C GLU A 70 1.79 -12.86 -8.83
N ASN A 71 2.71 -11.90 -8.84
CA ASN A 71 2.80 -10.86 -7.82
C ASN A 71 3.04 -9.51 -8.48
N ASP A 72 2.50 -8.47 -7.88
CA ASP A 72 2.67 -7.09 -8.27
C ASP A 72 2.79 -6.23 -7.01
N ILE A 73 3.52 -5.15 -7.11
CA ILE A 73 3.69 -4.19 -6.03
C ILE A 73 3.18 -2.82 -6.48
N GLN A 74 2.71 -2.02 -5.56
CA GLN A 74 2.15 -0.69 -5.85
C GLN A 74 1.17 -0.74 -7.03
N LYS A 75 0.37 -1.82 -7.08
CA LYS A 75 -0.59 -2.00 -8.15
C LYS A 75 -1.63 -0.90 -8.10
N ASN A 76 -1.59 -0.02 -9.09
CA ASN A 76 -2.61 1.00 -9.23
C ASN A 76 -3.87 0.40 -9.87
N LEU A 77 -5.00 0.55 -9.20
CA LEU A 77 -6.32 0.22 -9.72
C LEU A 77 -7.03 1.53 -10.10
N PRO A 78 -6.87 1.99 -11.35
CA PRO A 78 -7.47 3.24 -11.78
C PRO A 78 -8.99 3.10 -11.79
N THR A 79 -9.67 4.18 -11.39
CA THR A 79 -11.12 4.24 -11.41
C THR A 79 -11.58 5.54 -12.06
N ALA A 80 -12.63 5.46 -12.89
CA ALA A 80 -13.13 6.62 -13.62
C ALA A 80 -13.75 7.70 -12.70
N PHE A 81 -14.26 7.31 -11.52
CA PHE A 81 -15.11 8.20 -10.72
C PHE A 81 -14.81 8.18 -9.20
N SER A 82 -13.69 7.58 -8.76
CA SER A 82 -13.36 7.51 -7.34
C SER A 82 -11.86 7.61 -7.12
N LYS A 83 -11.44 7.73 -5.84
CA LYS A 83 -10.03 7.73 -5.46
C LYS A 83 -9.33 6.47 -5.98
N ASP A 84 -8.20 6.65 -6.66
CA ASP A 84 -7.33 5.53 -7.07
C ASP A 84 -6.87 4.75 -5.83
N VAL A 85 -6.71 3.44 -6.02
CA VAL A 85 -6.20 2.55 -5.00
C VAL A 85 -4.85 2.03 -5.43
N ILE A 86 -3.86 2.23 -4.58
CA ILE A 86 -2.53 1.64 -4.74
C ILE A 86 -2.40 0.55 -3.68
N LEU A 87 -2.15 -0.68 -4.13
CA LEU A 87 -2.01 -1.85 -3.27
C LEU A 87 -0.53 -2.08 -2.97
N ASP A 88 -0.17 -2.29 -1.70
CA ASP A 88 1.24 -2.50 -1.32
C ASP A 88 1.79 -3.80 -1.94
N MET A 89 1.11 -4.92 -1.75
CA MET A 89 1.45 -6.18 -2.40
C MET A 89 0.18 -6.90 -2.87
N PHE A 90 0.13 -7.21 -4.14
CA PHE A 90 -0.94 -7.96 -4.80
C PHE A 90 -0.40 -9.30 -5.28
N CYS A 91 -1.10 -10.41 -4.99
CA CYS A 91 -0.75 -11.73 -5.47
C CYS A 91 -1.98 -12.47 -6.00
N ARG A 92 -1.79 -13.22 -7.12
CA ARG A 92 -2.74 -14.23 -7.61
C ARG A 92 -2.26 -15.60 -7.17
N LEU A 93 -3.12 -16.37 -6.55
CA LEU A 93 -2.82 -17.71 -6.07
C LEU A 93 -3.17 -18.79 -7.11
N GLY A 94 -2.67 -20.01 -6.87
CA GLY A 94 -2.89 -21.16 -7.74
C GLY A 94 -4.35 -21.62 -7.84
N ASP A 95 -5.18 -21.34 -6.83
CA ASP A 95 -6.63 -21.60 -6.81
C ASP A 95 -7.44 -20.44 -7.45
N GLY A 96 -6.76 -19.41 -7.92
CA GLY A 96 -7.36 -18.22 -8.51
C GLY A 96 -7.73 -17.14 -7.50
N SER A 97 -7.62 -17.38 -6.21
CA SER A 97 -7.82 -16.37 -5.17
C SER A 97 -6.82 -15.22 -5.32
N ILE A 98 -7.21 -14.05 -4.86
CA ILE A 98 -6.37 -12.85 -4.87
C ILE A 98 -6.02 -12.49 -3.44
N VAL A 99 -4.74 -12.24 -3.18
CA VAL A 99 -4.28 -11.72 -1.91
C VAL A 99 -3.82 -10.29 -2.08
N ASN A 100 -4.34 -9.41 -1.22
CA ASN A 100 -3.85 -8.06 -1.01
C ASN A 100 -3.22 -7.97 0.38
N VAL A 101 -1.99 -7.48 0.46
CA VAL A 101 -1.32 -7.19 1.74
C VAL A 101 -1.14 -5.69 1.85
N GLU A 102 -1.62 -5.13 2.95
CA GLU A 102 -1.47 -3.73 3.31
C GLU A 102 -0.61 -3.65 4.56
N ILE A 103 0.46 -2.86 4.51
CA ILE A 103 1.36 -2.65 5.65
C ILE A 103 1.07 -1.31 6.27
N GLN A 104 0.51 -1.34 7.49
CA GLN A 104 0.17 -0.16 8.23
C GLN A 104 0.87 -0.16 9.59
N LEU A 105 2.02 0.47 9.63
CA LEU A 105 2.85 0.51 10.85
C LEU A 105 2.45 1.65 11.81
N THR A 106 1.53 2.52 11.39
CA THR A 106 0.90 3.58 12.20
C THR A 106 -0.56 3.25 12.45
N ASP A 107 -1.08 3.65 13.59
CA ASP A 107 -2.50 3.45 13.90
C ASP A 107 -3.31 4.49 13.11
N GLU A 108 -4.17 4.03 12.20
CA GLU A 108 -5.08 4.85 11.41
C GLU A 108 -6.53 4.47 11.71
N GLU A 109 -7.38 5.47 11.86
CA GLU A 109 -8.82 5.29 11.97
C GLU A 109 -9.44 4.92 10.61
N GLY A 110 -10.53 4.13 10.64
CA GLY A 110 -11.29 3.78 9.43
C GLY A 110 -10.65 2.69 8.57
N HIS A 111 -9.71 1.93 9.12
CA HIS A 111 -9.05 0.82 8.41
C HIS A 111 -10.05 -0.24 7.91
N GLU A 112 -11.15 -0.50 8.61
CA GLU A 112 -12.19 -1.46 8.20
C GLU A 112 -12.85 -1.02 6.90
N ARG A 113 -13.21 0.26 6.80
CA ARG A 113 -13.81 0.85 5.59
C ARG A 113 -12.83 0.85 4.43
N ARG A 114 -11.55 1.11 4.70
CA ARG A 114 -10.48 1.07 3.70
C ARG A 114 -10.29 -0.36 3.16
N ILE A 115 -10.21 -1.36 4.04
CA ILE A 115 -10.10 -2.77 3.66
C ILE A 115 -11.27 -3.18 2.78
N PHE A 116 -12.50 -2.86 3.17
CA PHE A 116 -13.70 -3.19 2.41
C PHE A 116 -13.71 -2.50 1.04
N MET A 117 -13.35 -1.22 1.00
CA MET A 117 -13.25 -0.46 -0.26
C MET A 117 -12.22 -1.06 -1.20
N TYR A 118 -11.04 -1.44 -0.69
CA TYR A 118 -9.96 -2.04 -1.48
C TYR A 118 -10.38 -3.39 -2.05
N ALA A 119 -10.93 -4.27 -1.21
CA ALA A 119 -11.44 -5.57 -1.65
C ALA A 119 -12.52 -5.45 -2.72
N SER A 120 -13.46 -4.51 -2.56
CA SER A 120 -14.52 -4.24 -3.53
C SER A 120 -13.96 -3.75 -4.87
N LYS A 121 -12.96 -2.88 -4.85
CA LYS A 121 -12.28 -2.40 -6.06
C LYS A 121 -11.49 -3.50 -6.76
N ILE A 122 -10.75 -4.31 -6.02
CA ILE A 122 -10.03 -5.46 -6.57
C ILE A 122 -11.04 -6.39 -7.26
N LYS A 123 -12.14 -6.72 -6.58
CA LYS A 123 -13.19 -7.60 -7.13
C LYS A 123 -13.78 -7.01 -8.41
N SER A 124 -14.17 -5.75 -8.40
CA SER A 124 -14.69 -5.06 -9.58
C SER A 124 -13.69 -4.99 -10.74
N TYR A 125 -12.43 -4.69 -10.45
CA TYR A 125 -11.37 -4.59 -11.46
C TYR A 125 -11.06 -5.92 -12.15
N LEU A 126 -11.18 -7.03 -11.44
CA LEU A 126 -10.85 -8.37 -11.93
C LEU A 126 -12.06 -9.14 -12.48
N THR A 127 -13.26 -8.58 -12.36
CA THR A 127 -14.48 -9.23 -12.84
C THR A 127 -14.74 -8.84 -14.30
N GLU A 128 -14.72 -9.83 -15.17
CA GLU A 128 -15.04 -9.65 -16.59
C GLU A 128 -16.55 -9.54 -16.81
N VAL A 129 -16.93 -8.86 -17.89
CA VAL A 129 -18.35 -8.77 -18.27
C VAL A 129 -18.91 -10.16 -18.55
N GLY A 130 -20.03 -10.49 -17.91
CA GLY A 130 -20.69 -11.80 -18.05
C GLY A 130 -20.27 -12.84 -17.00
N THR A 131 -19.31 -12.53 -16.12
CA THR A 131 -18.96 -13.42 -15.00
C THR A 131 -20.17 -13.64 -14.10
N GLN A 132 -20.48 -14.88 -13.78
CA GLN A 132 -21.54 -15.22 -12.81
C GLN A 132 -21.08 -14.90 -11.40
N TYR A 133 -21.96 -14.43 -10.52
CA TYR A 133 -21.61 -14.06 -9.14
C TYR A 133 -20.97 -15.21 -8.34
N LYS A 134 -21.42 -16.46 -8.57
CA LYS A 134 -20.87 -17.68 -7.96
C LYS A 134 -19.42 -17.99 -8.36
N ASP A 135 -18.96 -17.45 -9.49
CA ASP A 135 -17.63 -17.69 -10.04
C ASP A 135 -16.63 -16.54 -9.70
N LEU A 136 -17.10 -15.54 -8.95
CA LEU A 136 -16.24 -14.47 -8.48
C LEU A 136 -15.15 -15.02 -7.57
N LYS A 137 -13.92 -14.58 -7.78
CA LYS A 137 -12.76 -15.04 -7.01
C LYS A 137 -12.77 -14.47 -5.59
N ASP A 138 -12.27 -15.28 -4.65
CA ASP A 138 -12.05 -14.84 -3.29
C ASP A 138 -10.96 -13.76 -3.23
N ILE A 139 -11.22 -12.77 -2.41
CA ILE A 139 -10.23 -11.75 -2.04
C ILE A 139 -9.80 -12.02 -0.61
N ILE A 140 -8.51 -12.18 -0.40
CA ILE A 140 -7.90 -12.33 0.91
C ILE A 140 -7.14 -11.03 1.20
N THR A 141 -7.56 -10.28 2.20
CA THR A 141 -6.85 -9.08 2.65
C THR A 141 -6.09 -9.38 3.93
N ILE A 142 -4.79 -9.15 3.91
CA ILE A 142 -3.92 -9.20 5.08
C ILE A 142 -3.58 -7.75 5.44
N TYR A 143 -4.07 -7.30 6.59
CA TYR A 143 -3.77 -5.98 7.15
C TYR A 143 -2.73 -6.14 8.25
N LEU A 144 -1.49 -5.78 7.93
CA LEU A 144 -0.36 -5.98 8.82
C LEU A 144 -0.08 -4.70 9.60
N THR A 145 -0.18 -4.80 10.93
CA THR A 145 -0.03 -3.69 11.86
C THR A 145 1.20 -3.84 12.75
N LYS A 146 1.76 -2.73 13.19
CA LYS A 146 2.82 -2.75 14.20
C LYS A 146 2.26 -3.14 15.57
N ASN A 147 1.13 -2.55 15.95
CA ASN A 147 0.51 -2.72 17.25
C ASN A 147 -0.68 -3.69 17.16
N ASP A 148 -1.05 -4.28 18.29
CA ASP A 148 -2.31 -5.01 18.41
C ASP A 148 -3.47 -4.02 18.59
N ILE A 149 -4.13 -3.67 17.49
CA ILE A 149 -5.22 -2.69 17.47
C ILE A 149 -6.44 -3.14 18.29
N PHE A 150 -6.65 -4.46 18.44
CA PHE A 150 -7.74 -5.02 19.26
C PHE A 150 -7.37 -5.21 20.73
N LYS A 151 -6.08 -5.10 21.08
CA LYS A 151 -5.58 -5.19 22.46
C LYS A 151 -5.96 -6.50 23.17
N LYS A 152 -6.01 -7.62 22.44
CA LYS A 152 -6.35 -8.96 22.98
C LYS A 152 -5.16 -9.93 22.99
N GLY A 153 -3.97 -9.50 22.55
CA GLY A 153 -2.73 -10.27 22.60
C GLY A 153 -2.59 -11.32 21.50
N SER A 154 -3.54 -11.46 20.57
CA SER A 154 -3.44 -12.41 19.47
C SER A 154 -2.52 -11.88 18.37
N THR A 155 -1.74 -12.78 17.76
CA THR A 155 -0.89 -12.46 16.60
C THR A 155 -1.72 -12.23 15.35
N VAL A 156 -2.81 -12.98 15.20
CA VAL A 156 -3.71 -12.94 14.04
C VAL A 156 -5.14 -12.87 14.52
N TYR A 157 -5.92 -11.99 13.89
CA TYR A 157 -7.37 -11.96 14.01
C TYR A 157 -7.99 -12.17 12.64
N GLU A 158 -8.97 -13.06 12.56
CA GLU A 158 -9.78 -13.24 11.36
C GLU A 158 -11.13 -12.56 11.55
N VAL A 159 -11.56 -11.79 10.55
CA VAL A 159 -12.89 -11.18 10.56
C VAL A 159 -13.91 -12.23 10.12
N LYS A 160 -14.91 -12.46 10.94
CA LYS A 160 -16.05 -13.33 10.64
C LYS A 160 -17.29 -12.50 10.38
N MET A 161 -18.02 -12.83 9.33
CA MET A 161 -19.30 -12.23 9.00
C MET A 161 -20.38 -13.30 9.14
N ASN A 162 -21.46 -13.00 9.87
CA ASN A 162 -22.57 -13.92 10.12
C ASN A 162 -23.90 -13.27 9.75
N VAL A 163 -24.84 -14.11 9.35
CA VAL A 163 -26.26 -13.75 9.29
C VAL A 163 -26.84 -13.92 10.68
N VAL A 164 -27.45 -12.88 11.20
CA VAL A 164 -28.03 -12.86 12.53
C VAL A 164 -29.54 -12.62 12.41
N SER A 165 -30.37 -13.37 13.16
CA SER A 165 -31.82 -13.18 13.20
C SER A 165 -32.18 -11.88 13.94
N ASP A 166 -33.42 -11.47 13.81
CA ASP A 166 -33.99 -10.34 14.58
C ASP A 166 -34.03 -10.59 16.12
N GLN A 167 -33.86 -11.85 16.52
CA GLN A 167 -33.76 -12.26 17.94
C GLN A 167 -32.30 -12.33 18.43
N GLY A 168 -31.31 -12.03 17.55
CA GLY A 168 -29.90 -12.03 17.91
C GLY A 168 -29.20 -13.40 17.77
N GLU A 169 -29.87 -14.39 17.17
CA GLU A 169 -29.28 -15.72 16.96
C GLU A 169 -28.37 -15.76 15.72
N ASP A 170 -27.18 -16.32 15.86
CA ASP A 170 -26.30 -16.61 14.74
C ASP A 170 -26.90 -17.75 13.89
N ILE A 171 -27.29 -17.44 12.65
CA ILE A 171 -27.93 -18.41 11.74
C ILE A 171 -26.91 -19.15 10.92
N SER A 172 -26.02 -18.43 10.23
CA SER A 172 -25.02 -19.01 9.38
C SER A 172 -23.86 -18.03 9.09
N PRO A 173 -22.67 -18.53 8.75
CA PRO A 173 -21.65 -17.69 8.16
C PRO A 173 -22.16 -17.05 6.86
N TRP A 174 -21.79 -15.80 6.63
CA TRP A 174 -22.03 -15.12 5.37
C TRP A 174 -20.76 -15.09 4.54
N ASP A 175 -20.72 -15.87 3.45
CA ASP A 175 -19.61 -15.90 2.53
C ASP A 175 -19.79 -14.85 1.43
N ALA A 176 -19.06 -13.74 1.58
CA ALA A 176 -19.01 -12.67 0.58
C ALA A 176 -17.83 -12.85 -0.40
N GLY A 177 -17.10 -13.97 -0.33
CA GLY A 177 -15.84 -14.16 -1.05
C GLY A 177 -14.78 -13.11 -0.62
N LEU A 178 -14.80 -12.73 0.66
CA LEU A 178 -13.84 -11.81 1.29
C LEU A 178 -13.37 -12.40 2.61
N LYS A 179 -12.05 -12.62 2.71
CA LYS A 179 -11.39 -13.04 3.95
C LYS A 179 -10.46 -11.92 4.40
N VAL A 180 -10.58 -11.52 5.65
CA VAL A 180 -9.75 -10.44 6.21
C VAL A 180 -9.00 -10.94 7.42
N TYR A 181 -7.68 -10.76 7.40
CA TYR A 181 -6.79 -11.10 8.48
C TYR A 181 -6.05 -9.85 8.96
N TYR A 182 -6.19 -9.54 10.24
CA TYR A 182 -5.30 -8.59 10.90
C TYR A 182 -4.14 -9.36 11.51
N VAL A 183 -2.93 -8.96 11.14
CA VAL A 183 -1.70 -9.57 11.63
C VAL A 183 -0.86 -8.49 12.28
N ASN A 184 -0.43 -8.69 13.53
CA ASN A 184 0.37 -7.69 14.23
C ASN A 184 1.71 -8.26 14.69
N THR A 185 2.68 -7.36 14.89
CA THR A 185 4.06 -7.75 15.21
C THR A 185 4.31 -7.99 16.70
N VAL A 186 3.34 -7.71 17.54
CA VAL A 186 3.48 -7.79 19.02
C VAL A 186 2.65 -8.90 19.67
N GLY A 187 1.74 -9.52 18.93
CA GLY A 187 0.95 -10.64 19.43
C GLY A 187 1.82 -11.88 19.71
N LEU A 188 1.41 -12.73 20.66
CA LEU A 188 2.23 -13.83 21.16
C LEU A 188 1.61 -15.21 20.95
N THR A 189 0.41 -15.30 20.35
CA THR A 189 -0.34 -16.56 20.27
C THR A 189 0.13 -17.51 19.15
N ASN A 190 0.81 -17.00 18.12
CA ASN A 190 1.30 -17.83 17.01
C ASN A 190 2.82 -17.76 16.90
N LYS A 191 3.50 -18.75 17.49
CA LYS A 191 4.97 -18.80 17.54
C LYS A 191 5.62 -18.75 16.14
N ASN A 192 5.08 -19.44 15.14
CA ASN A 192 5.66 -19.48 13.81
C ASN A 192 5.57 -18.13 13.09
N ILE A 193 4.41 -17.49 13.16
CA ILE A 193 4.20 -16.16 12.56
C ILE A 193 5.05 -15.13 13.30
N ASN A 194 5.08 -15.17 14.64
CA ASN A 194 5.90 -14.26 15.44
C ASN A 194 7.39 -14.37 15.09
N GLU A 195 7.92 -15.59 15.03
CA GLU A 195 9.32 -15.84 14.64
C GLU A 195 9.62 -15.25 13.25
N TYR A 196 8.70 -15.40 12.31
CA TYR A 196 8.85 -14.85 10.98
C TYR A 196 8.75 -13.32 10.95
N LEU A 197 7.81 -12.74 11.68
CA LEU A 197 7.67 -11.28 11.77
C LEU A 197 8.88 -10.64 12.46
N GLN A 198 9.43 -11.28 13.51
CA GLN A 198 10.67 -10.82 14.13
C GLN A 198 11.86 -10.87 13.16
N LEU A 199 11.92 -11.89 12.29
CA LEU A 199 12.90 -11.93 11.20
C LEU A 199 12.76 -10.72 10.24
N LEU A 200 11.55 -10.25 10.00
CA LEU A 200 11.28 -9.09 9.15
C LEU A 200 11.47 -7.74 9.87
N LEU A 201 11.38 -7.71 11.19
CA LEU A 201 11.62 -6.50 11.98
C LEU A 201 13.11 -6.23 12.23
N ASP A 202 13.96 -7.24 12.15
CA ASP A 202 15.39 -7.12 12.40
C ASP A 202 16.18 -7.38 11.11
N LYS A 203 17.06 -6.45 10.74
CA LYS A 203 17.92 -6.55 9.55
C LYS A 203 19.06 -7.55 9.69
N THR A 204 19.49 -7.85 10.92
CA THR A 204 20.70 -8.64 11.22
C THR A 204 20.42 -10.12 11.44
N THR A 205 19.21 -10.47 11.84
CA THR A 205 18.82 -11.86 12.12
C THR A 205 18.53 -12.62 10.82
N PHE A 206 19.06 -13.83 10.72
CA PHE A 206 18.82 -14.78 9.63
C PHE A 206 18.32 -16.11 10.20
N ASN A 207 17.39 -16.76 9.49
CA ASN A 207 16.79 -17.99 9.97
C ASN A 207 16.78 -19.04 8.84
N LYS A 208 17.36 -20.21 9.11
CA LYS A 208 17.46 -21.32 8.13
C LYS A 208 16.09 -21.92 7.76
N LYS A 209 15.08 -21.75 8.61
CA LYS A 209 13.70 -22.18 8.36
C LYS A 209 13.05 -21.34 7.25
N TYR A 210 13.35 -20.05 7.22
CA TYR A 210 12.82 -19.08 6.25
C TYR A 210 13.93 -18.68 5.26
N LYS A 211 14.25 -19.64 4.38
CA LYS A 211 15.45 -19.56 3.51
C LYS A 211 15.36 -18.45 2.48
N VAL A 212 14.17 -18.24 1.89
CA VAL A 212 13.99 -17.24 0.84
C VAL A 212 14.12 -15.85 1.43
N THR A 213 13.40 -15.56 2.52
CA THR A 213 13.48 -14.28 3.23
C THR A 213 14.90 -13.99 3.71
N SER A 214 15.56 -14.98 4.32
CA SER A 214 16.95 -14.81 4.79
C SER A 214 17.91 -14.54 3.63
N LYS A 215 17.75 -15.22 2.50
CA LYS A 215 18.55 -14.98 1.28
C LYS A 215 18.30 -13.59 0.73
N THR A 216 17.05 -13.17 0.58
CA THR A 216 16.67 -11.84 0.10
C THR A 216 17.24 -10.75 1.00
N LYS A 217 17.13 -10.92 2.34
CA LYS A 217 17.77 -10.01 3.32
C LYS A 217 19.27 -9.91 3.09
N LYS A 218 19.95 -11.04 3.00
CA LYS A 218 21.40 -11.09 2.79
C LYS A 218 21.80 -10.35 1.50
N GLU A 219 21.08 -10.61 0.42
CA GLU A 219 21.32 -9.93 -0.85
C GLU A 219 21.05 -8.43 -0.76
N TYR A 220 20.03 -8.01 -0.01
CA TYR A 220 19.69 -6.61 0.20
C TYR A 220 20.75 -5.88 1.02
N TYR A 221 21.16 -6.41 2.16
CA TYR A 221 22.04 -5.71 3.10
C TYR A 221 23.54 -5.89 2.81
N GLU A 222 23.96 -7.04 2.25
CA GLU A 222 25.37 -7.31 1.97
C GLU A 222 25.82 -6.86 0.56
N LYS A 223 24.99 -7.11 -0.45
CA LYS A 223 25.25 -6.64 -1.82
C LYS A 223 24.77 -5.21 -2.04
N GLY A 224 24.32 -4.66 -1.04
CA GLY A 224 23.50 -3.47 -0.77
C GLY A 224 23.90 -2.24 -1.43
N GLY A 225 24.15 -2.08 -2.30
CA GLY A 225 24.22 -0.71 -2.72
C GLY A 225 23.91 -0.52 -4.22
N GLN A 226 24.52 -1.28 -5.11
CA GLN A 226 24.52 -0.78 -6.49
C GLN A 226 23.29 -1.18 -7.33
N LYS A 227 22.78 -2.40 -7.21
CA LYS A 227 21.64 -2.81 -8.04
C LYS A 227 20.29 -2.43 -7.43
N MET A 228 20.14 -2.66 -6.13
CA MET A 228 18.90 -2.31 -5.39
C MET A 228 18.81 -0.81 -5.08
N SER A 229 19.91 -0.11 -4.92
CA SER A 229 19.86 1.36 -4.83
C SER A 229 19.34 2.01 -6.12
N LYS A 230 19.39 1.34 -7.24
CA LYS A 230 18.81 1.85 -8.50
C LYS A 230 17.30 1.69 -8.52
N GLU A 231 16.80 0.54 -8.06
CA GLU A 231 15.37 0.26 -7.95
C GLU A 231 14.71 1.13 -6.86
N LEU A 232 15.37 1.26 -5.71
CA LEU A 232 14.93 2.17 -4.63
C LEU A 232 14.94 3.64 -5.08
N ARG A 233 15.92 4.05 -5.87
CA ARG A 233 15.94 5.42 -6.46
C ARG A 233 14.78 5.63 -7.40
N GLN A 234 14.52 4.68 -8.27
CA GLN A 234 13.40 4.78 -9.21
C GLN A 234 12.07 4.89 -8.46
N MET A 235 11.86 4.08 -7.44
CA MET A 235 10.66 4.17 -6.58
C MET A 235 10.58 5.51 -5.86
N MET A 236 11.68 5.98 -5.27
CA MET A 236 11.72 7.29 -4.59
C MET A 236 11.50 8.46 -5.55
N ASP A 237 12.02 8.38 -6.77
CA ASP A 237 11.82 9.40 -7.80
C ASP A 237 10.36 9.39 -8.28
N GLU A 238 9.74 8.23 -8.42
CA GLU A 238 8.32 8.06 -8.75
C GLU A 238 7.40 8.58 -7.64
N GLU A 239 7.68 8.26 -6.37
CA GLU A 239 6.95 8.81 -5.22
C GLU A 239 7.08 10.33 -5.11
N ARG A 240 8.30 10.85 -5.31
CA ARG A 240 8.55 12.29 -5.29
C ARG A 240 7.82 13.01 -6.43
N GLU A 241 7.77 12.38 -7.61
CA GLU A 241 7.05 12.93 -8.75
C GLU A 241 5.53 12.86 -8.55
N ALA A 242 5.02 11.78 -7.97
CA ALA A 242 3.63 11.64 -7.57
C ALA A 242 3.24 12.66 -6.51
N GLY A 243 3.99 12.76 -5.42
CA GLY A 243 3.79 13.76 -4.37
C GLY A 243 3.87 15.21 -4.88
N ARG A 244 4.79 15.49 -5.84
CA ARG A 244 4.88 16.81 -6.49
C ARG A 244 3.67 17.12 -7.38
N LYS A 245 3.14 16.09 -8.07
CA LYS A 245 1.92 16.25 -8.89
C LYS A 245 0.70 16.45 -8.01
N GLU A 246 0.61 15.72 -6.91
CA GLU A 246 -0.49 15.84 -5.94
C GLU A 246 -0.45 17.18 -5.22
N GLY A 247 0.68 17.58 -4.65
CA GLY A 247 0.86 18.87 -4.01
C GLY A 247 0.64 20.05 -4.97
N ARG A 248 0.98 19.91 -6.27
CA ARG A 248 0.66 20.92 -7.28
C ARG A 248 -0.85 21.01 -7.55
N LYS A 249 -1.55 19.87 -7.59
CA LYS A 249 -3.02 19.86 -7.76
C LYS A 249 -3.71 20.46 -6.55
N GLU A 250 -3.26 20.12 -5.34
CA GLU A 250 -3.78 20.71 -4.10
C GLU A 250 -3.52 22.21 -4.02
N GLY A 251 -2.28 22.65 -4.29
CA GLY A 251 -1.95 24.06 -4.29
C GLY A 251 -2.71 24.88 -5.34
N ILE A 252 -2.99 24.31 -6.53
CA ILE A 252 -3.86 24.96 -7.52
C ILE A 252 -5.28 25.06 -6.99
N LYS A 253 -5.82 24.00 -6.38
CA LYS A 253 -7.18 23.98 -5.83
C LYS A 253 -7.32 24.96 -4.66
N GLU A 254 -6.34 25.02 -3.77
CA GLU A 254 -6.30 25.98 -2.67
C GLU A 254 -6.21 27.42 -3.20
N GLY A 255 -5.30 27.68 -4.13
CA GLY A 255 -5.16 29.02 -4.74
C GLY A 255 -6.41 29.47 -5.51
N MET A 256 -7.10 28.56 -6.20
CA MET A 256 -8.39 28.82 -6.82
C MET A 256 -9.45 29.17 -5.77
N MET A 257 -9.51 28.40 -4.67
CA MET A 257 -10.44 28.60 -3.58
C MET A 257 -10.23 29.97 -2.91
N GLU A 258 -8.98 30.32 -2.58
CA GLU A 258 -8.63 31.60 -2.01
C GLU A 258 -8.99 32.78 -2.97
N SER A 259 -8.73 32.61 -4.27
CA SER A 259 -9.07 33.60 -5.29
C SER A 259 -10.57 33.81 -5.38
N PHE A 260 -11.38 32.76 -5.40
CA PHE A 260 -12.85 32.89 -5.43
C PHE A 260 -13.40 33.50 -4.14
N ILE A 261 -12.85 33.13 -2.96
CA ILE A 261 -13.21 33.77 -1.68
C ILE A 261 -12.96 35.29 -1.75
N LEU A 262 -11.80 35.66 -2.27
CA LEU A 262 -11.45 37.11 -2.40
C LEU A 262 -12.36 37.82 -3.39
N MET A 263 -12.68 37.21 -4.54
CA MET A 263 -13.58 37.78 -5.55
C MET A 263 -15.01 37.96 -5.01
N VAL A 264 -15.53 36.98 -4.29
CA VAL A 264 -16.85 37.08 -3.65
C VAL A 264 -16.86 38.17 -2.58
N LYS A 265 -15.84 38.26 -1.72
CA LYS A 265 -15.71 39.34 -0.72
C LYS A 265 -15.63 40.72 -1.32
N LYS A 266 -15.09 40.85 -2.54
CA LYS A 266 -15.03 42.12 -3.29
C LYS A 266 -16.27 42.41 -4.13
N GLY A 267 -17.26 41.51 -4.14
CA GLY A 267 -18.46 41.64 -4.96
C GLY A 267 -18.24 41.50 -6.47
N LEU A 268 -17.12 40.89 -6.87
CA LEU A 268 -16.76 40.65 -8.27
C LEU A 268 -17.36 39.38 -8.86
N VAL A 269 -17.72 38.41 -8.02
CA VAL A 269 -18.33 37.13 -8.41
C VAL A 269 -19.43 36.82 -7.40
N GLU A 270 -20.55 36.33 -7.89
CA GLU A 270 -21.64 35.85 -7.04
C GLU A 270 -21.23 34.56 -6.30
N LEU A 271 -21.63 34.46 -5.02
CA LEU A 271 -21.35 33.31 -4.17
C LEU A 271 -21.80 31.97 -4.80
N ALA A 272 -22.92 32.03 -5.54
CA ALA A 272 -23.46 30.86 -6.23
C ALA A 272 -22.53 30.32 -7.34
N ASP A 273 -21.96 31.24 -8.10
CA ASP A 273 -21.09 30.93 -9.23
C ASP A 273 -19.73 30.40 -8.73
N ALA A 274 -19.17 31.07 -7.72
CA ALA A 274 -17.93 30.65 -7.06
C ALA A 274 -18.07 29.22 -6.48
N ALA A 275 -19.17 28.94 -5.78
CA ALA A 275 -19.44 27.58 -5.24
C ALA A 275 -19.56 26.53 -6.35
N LYS A 276 -20.24 26.85 -7.44
CA LYS A 276 -20.42 25.97 -8.60
C LYS A 276 -19.11 25.65 -9.29
N GLU A 277 -18.24 26.63 -9.52
CA GLU A 277 -16.93 26.44 -10.15
C GLU A 277 -16.00 25.56 -9.30
N LEU A 278 -16.14 25.62 -7.97
CA LEU A 278 -15.38 24.77 -7.04
C LEU A 278 -16.04 23.42 -6.76
N GLY A 279 -17.20 23.13 -7.40
CA GLY A 279 -17.93 21.86 -7.24
C GLY A 279 -18.51 21.65 -5.84
N MET A 280 -18.85 22.72 -5.13
CA MET A 280 -19.40 22.67 -3.78
C MET A 280 -20.75 23.41 -3.67
N THR A 281 -21.48 23.17 -2.58
CA THR A 281 -22.73 23.86 -2.31
C THR A 281 -22.46 25.29 -1.81
N LYS A 282 -23.43 26.21 -2.02
CA LYS A 282 -23.39 27.57 -1.48
C LYS A 282 -23.11 27.57 0.03
N LYS A 283 -23.69 26.62 0.78
CA LYS A 283 -23.53 26.54 2.23
C LYS A 283 -22.10 26.15 2.63
N GLU A 284 -21.49 25.19 1.92
CA GLU A 284 -20.12 24.77 2.13
C GLU A 284 -19.15 25.91 1.81
N PHE A 285 -19.32 26.58 0.66
CA PHE A 285 -18.48 27.71 0.28
C PHE A 285 -18.61 28.89 1.28
N SER A 286 -19.84 29.23 1.68
CA SER A 286 -20.09 30.31 2.65
C SER A 286 -19.40 30.04 3.99
N LYS A 287 -19.44 28.78 4.46
CA LYS A 287 -18.76 28.37 5.69
C LYS A 287 -17.24 28.49 5.57
N LEU A 288 -16.65 28.06 4.45
CA LEU A 288 -15.20 28.12 4.20
C LEU A 288 -14.74 29.58 4.03
N ALA A 289 -15.54 30.43 3.37
CA ALA A 289 -15.24 31.82 3.13
C ALA A 289 -15.43 32.75 4.38
N GLY A 290 -16.03 32.21 5.45
CA GLY A 290 -16.38 32.99 6.63
C GLY A 290 -17.43 34.10 6.31
N LEU A 291 -18.34 33.79 5.40
CA LEU A 291 -19.44 34.65 4.96
C LEU A 291 -20.74 34.08 5.59
N TYR A 292 -21.01 34.44 6.84
CA TYR A 292 -22.28 34.13 7.53
C TYR A 292 -23.14 35.37 7.57
#